data_b185b67641b93ba9f99b873e96c7713e
#
_entry.id   b185b67641b93ba9f99b873e96c7713e
#
_cell.length_a   1.000
_cell.length_b   1.000
_cell.length_c   1.000
_cell.angle_alpha   90.00
_cell.angle_beta   90.00
_cell.angle_gamma   90.00
#
_symmetry.space_group_name_H-M   'P 1'
#
loop_
_entity.id
_entity.type
_entity.pdbx_description
1 polymer ?
#
loop_
_entity_poly.entity_id
_entity_poly.type
_entity_poly.pdbx_seq_one_letter_code
_entity_poly.pdbx_strand_id
1 'polypeptide(L)'
;PRGLAFGPDGTLYVAEAGLGGTTSTVGTCQQTPPPIGPYKGGLTARISKIDTKGNVTTLTSGLPSAVSGIAAVLGVGDVAFLDGDLYALLAGGGCGHGNTAFPNAVIKVNTKTGNYTNVANMSQALVNYPAKFTSIDDYEPDGTWYGMISYEDVLYAVEPNHGQVFSITPQGKVRQVIDISASQGHIVPTSIVAIDDVFYVGNLNLFPIDPQWAKVMTIAKNVFVPNPLPGFGAQFGGFGQWNVVSSKAGFTTIVSMKIGPDGLLYVLELSDLAAPGPTPGAGKVVRVKRSGDIEDVVTGLTVPTGMTFGPDRRLYVSNLGAAPDSAGQILRIDVPAVH
;
A
#
# COMPACT_ATOMS: atom_id res chain seq x y z
N PRO A 1 9.93 8.02 1.21
CA PRO A 1 8.61 8.15 0.56
C PRO A 1 7.89 6.81 0.50
N ARG A 2 6.56 6.84 0.36
CA ARG A 2 5.66 5.68 0.24
C ARG A 2 4.71 5.89 -0.95
N GLY A 3 3.39 5.84 -0.74
CA GLY A 3 2.40 6.05 -1.78
C GLY A 3 2.45 7.44 -2.42
N LEU A 4 1.98 7.52 -3.66
CA LEU A 4 2.04 8.70 -4.53
C LEU A 4 0.69 8.94 -5.18
N ALA A 5 0.22 10.19 -5.22
CA ALA A 5 -0.96 10.58 -6.00
C ALA A 5 -0.80 11.97 -6.62
N PHE A 6 -1.23 12.12 -7.87
CA PHE A 6 -1.36 13.43 -8.50
C PHE A 6 -2.69 14.08 -8.13
N GLY A 7 -2.63 15.34 -7.74
CA GLY A 7 -3.81 16.17 -7.61
C GLY A 7 -4.35 16.67 -8.97
N PRO A 8 -5.58 17.21 -8.98
CA PRO A 8 -6.20 17.73 -10.20
C PRO A 8 -5.42 18.87 -10.85
N ASP A 9 -4.59 19.57 -10.08
CA ASP A 9 -3.73 20.66 -10.52
C ASP A 9 -2.36 20.19 -11.06
N GLY A 10 -2.11 18.89 -11.13
CA GLY A 10 -0.83 18.31 -11.55
C GLY A 10 0.26 18.31 -10.47
N THR A 11 -0.04 18.72 -9.24
CA THR A 11 0.87 18.59 -8.09
C THR A 11 0.95 17.13 -7.66
N LEU A 12 2.15 16.62 -7.43
CA LEU A 12 2.36 15.26 -6.88
C LEU A 12 2.39 15.33 -5.35
N TYR A 13 1.56 14.53 -4.70
CA TYR A 13 1.51 14.35 -3.26
C TYR A 13 2.22 13.05 -2.89
N VAL A 14 3.06 13.12 -1.85
CA VAL A 14 3.95 12.04 -1.42
C VAL A 14 3.67 11.70 0.03
N ALA A 15 3.28 10.47 0.28
CA ALA A 15 3.23 9.90 1.63
C ALA A 15 4.64 9.63 2.15
N GLU A 16 4.95 10.03 3.37
CA GLU A 16 6.26 9.77 3.99
C GLU A 16 6.08 9.14 5.37
N ALA A 17 6.72 7.99 5.56
CA ALA A 17 6.58 7.22 6.80
C ALA A 17 7.25 7.88 8.02
N GLY A 18 8.17 8.82 7.81
CA GLY A 18 8.94 9.43 8.91
C GLY A 18 10.10 8.55 9.34
N LEU A 19 10.43 8.60 10.65
CA LEU A 19 11.60 7.98 11.26
C LEU A 19 11.24 7.12 12.49
N GLY A 20 9.95 6.99 12.81
CA GLY A 20 9.52 6.46 14.10
C GLY A 20 9.79 7.47 15.22
N GLY A 21 10.19 6.97 16.36
CA GLY A 21 10.50 7.77 17.55
C GLY A 21 11.13 6.96 18.66
N THR A 22 10.92 7.40 19.90
CA THR A 22 11.51 6.76 21.10
C THR A 22 10.46 6.28 22.10
N THR A 23 9.18 6.57 21.88
CA THR A 23 8.10 6.20 22.79
C THR A 23 7.84 4.69 22.73
N SER A 24 7.97 4.02 23.86
CA SER A 24 7.67 2.59 24.02
C SER A 24 6.40 2.41 24.85
N THR A 25 5.58 1.45 24.44
CA THR A 25 4.36 1.01 25.15
C THR A 25 4.45 -0.45 25.60
N VAL A 26 5.67 -1.00 25.66
CA VAL A 26 5.92 -2.33 26.23
C VAL A 26 5.39 -2.39 27.68
N GLY A 27 4.62 -3.41 27.99
CA GLY A 27 3.95 -3.56 29.29
C GLY A 27 2.63 -2.77 29.43
N THR A 28 2.28 -1.94 28.45
CA THR A 28 1.01 -1.16 28.47
C THR A 28 -0.05 -1.80 27.57
N CYS A 29 0.34 -2.28 26.41
CA CYS A 29 -0.55 -2.93 25.46
C CYS A 29 0.17 -4.07 24.73
N GLN A 30 -0.60 -4.85 23.97
CA GLN A 30 -0.04 -5.91 23.13
C GLN A 30 0.96 -5.34 22.14
N GLN A 31 2.09 -6.02 21.99
CA GLN A 31 3.17 -5.66 21.09
C GLN A 31 3.27 -6.68 19.96
N THR A 32 3.78 -6.22 18.82
CA THR A 32 4.24 -7.12 17.76
C THR A 32 5.44 -7.92 18.27
N PRO A 33 5.50 -9.25 18.01
CA PRO A 33 6.61 -10.09 18.46
C PRO A 33 7.95 -9.73 17.80
N PRO A 34 9.10 -10.01 18.46
CA PRO A 34 10.40 -9.99 17.81
C PRO A 34 10.49 -10.99 16.65
N PRO A 35 11.27 -10.72 15.58
CA PRO A 35 12.21 -9.59 15.44
C PRO A 35 11.58 -8.29 14.96
N ILE A 36 10.32 -8.28 14.55
CA ILE A 36 9.63 -7.12 14.00
C ILE A 36 9.38 -6.09 15.10
N GLY A 37 8.67 -6.49 16.14
CA GLY A 37 8.44 -5.65 17.32
C GLY A 37 9.54 -5.75 18.39
N PRO A 38 9.38 -5.02 19.52
CA PRO A 38 8.40 -3.97 19.73
C PRO A 38 8.71 -2.68 18.94
N TYR A 39 7.66 -1.97 18.55
CA TYR A 39 7.82 -0.67 17.89
C TYR A 39 8.15 0.46 18.86
N LYS A 40 8.76 1.54 18.34
CA LYS A 40 8.95 2.81 19.02
C LYS A 40 8.28 3.93 18.23
N GLY A 41 7.32 4.59 18.87
CA GLY A 41 6.48 5.62 18.27
C GLY A 41 7.04 7.02 18.37
N GLY A 42 6.59 7.87 17.46
CA GLY A 42 6.86 9.31 17.41
C GLY A 42 5.93 9.99 16.41
N LEU A 43 6.10 11.30 16.23
CA LEU A 43 5.28 12.13 15.33
C LEU A 43 6.14 12.70 14.19
N THR A 44 6.80 11.85 13.44
CA THR A 44 7.78 12.23 12.41
C THR A 44 7.29 11.99 10.98
N ALA A 45 6.14 11.33 10.78
CA ALA A 45 5.56 11.16 9.47
C ALA A 45 4.98 12.47 8.93
N ARG A 46 4.92 12.58 7.59
CA ARG A 46 4.47 13.78 6.91
C ARG A 46 3.89 13.46 5.53
N ILE A 47 3.25 14.47 4.93
CA ILE A 47 2.86 14.49 3.53
C ILE A 47 3.58 15.66 2.89
N SER A 48 4.34 15.39 1.83
CA SER A 48 4.98 16.40 0.99
C SER A 48 4.25 16.58 -0.33
N LYS A 49 4.49 17.69 -0.98
CA LYS A 49 4.02 17.98 -2.35
C LYS A 49 5.15 18.44 -3.24
N ILE A 50 5.12 18.02 -4.49
CA ILE A 50 6.05 18.41 -5.54
C ILE A 50 5.24 19.12 -6.61
N ASP A 51 5.53 20.40 -6.82
CA ASP A 51 4.83 21.19 -7.83
C ASP A 51 5.26 20.83 -9.27
N THR A 52 4.60 21.38 -10.26
CA THR A 52 4.91 21.15 -11.69
C THR A 52 6.29 21.62 -12.11
N LYS A 53 6.98 22.42 -11.28
CA LYS A 53 8.36 22.89 -11.49
C LYS A 53 9.39 22.00 -10.77
N GLY A 54 8.94 21.02 -9.98
CA GLY A 54 9.79 20.13 -9.20
C GLY A 54 10.15 20.66 -7.80
N ASN A 55 9.56 21.76 -7.33
CA ASN A 55 9.81 22.24 -5.97
C ASN A 55 9.12 21.36 -4.94
N VAL A 56 9.88 20.89 -3.96
CA VAL A 56 9.39 20.05 -2.87
C VAL A 56 9.05 20.92 -1.65
N THR A 57 7.84 20.74 -1.11
CA THR A 57 7.41 21.41 0.12
C THR A 57 6.64 20.45 1.02
N THR A 58 6.76 20.60 2.34
CA THR A 58 5.93 19.86 3.30
C THR A 58 4.53 20.46 3.34
N LEU A 59 3.51 19.62 3.17
CA LEU A 59 2.10 20.01 3.30
C LEU A 59 1.61 19.83 4.74
N THR A 60 1.86 18.65 5.30
CA THR A 60 1.41 18.27 6.66
C THR A 60 2.52 17.49 7.34
N SER A 61 2.78 17.77 8.60
CA SER A 61 3.79 17.09 9.42
C SER A 61 3.25 16.79 10.83
N GLY A 62 4.05 16.10 11.65
CA GLY A 62 3.62 15.72 12.98
C GLY A 62 2.61 14.57 13.00
N LEU A 63 2.57 13.77 11.92
CA LEU A 63 1.74 12.58 11.84
C LEU A 63 2.41 11.39 12.54
N PRO A 64 1.64 10.40 13.03
CA PRO A 64 2.17 9.25 13.74
C PRO A 64 3.10 8.43 12.85
N SER A 65 4.23 8.03 13.43
CA SER A 65 5.26 7.20 12.82
C SER A 65 5.77 6.20 13.86
N ALA A 66 6.17 5.02 13.43
CA ALA A 66 6.70 3.99 14.31
C ALA A 66 7.86 3.26 13.63
N VAL A 67 8.93 2.99 14.37
CA VAL A 67 10.08 2.20 13.90
C VAL A 67 10.12 0.84 14.58
N SER A 68 10.26 -0.22 13.78
CA SER A 68 10.31 -1.61 14.23
C SER A 68 11.70 -2.01 14.72
N GLY A 69 11.79 -3.21 15.33
CA GLY A 69 13.06 -3.83 15.74
C GLY A 69 14.03 -4.11 14.58
N ILE A 70 13.53 -4.29 13.37
CA ILE A 70 14.31 -4.48 12.13
C ILE A 70 14.49 -3.18 11.33
N ALA A 71 14.28 -2.03 11.96
CA ALA A 71 14.38 -0.70 11.37
C ALA A 71 13.39 -0.40 10.22
N ALA A 72 12.35 -1.21 10.04
CA ALA A 72 11.25 -0.84 9.15
C ALA A 72 10.41 0.29 9.79
N VAL A 73 9.96 1.25 8.99
CA VAL A 73 9.23 2.43 9.49
C VAL A 73 7.81 2.44 8.95
N LEU A 74 6.83 2.57 9.83
CA LEU A 74 5.42 2.82 9.54
C LEU A 74 5.10 4.31 9.74
N GLY A 75 4.15 4.84 8.98
CA GLY A 75 3.74 6.25 9.07
C GLY A 75 2.60 6.56 8.13
N VAL A 76 2.73 7.52 7.21
CA VAL A 76 1.76 7.66 6.13
C VAL A 76 2.06 6.59 5.07
N GLY A 77 1.15 5.62 4.92
CA GLY A 77 1.29 4.52 3.97
C GLY A 77 0.99 4.94 2.55
N ASP A 78 -0.15 5.58 2.33
CA ASP A 78 -0.59 5.98 0.99
C ASP A 78 -1.41 7.26 1.01
N VAL A 79 -1.59 7.86 -0.17
CA VAL A 79 -2.44 9.02 -0.43
C VAL A 79 -3.30 8.78 -1.66
N ALA A 80 -4.54 9.25 -1.64
CA ALA A 80 -5.47 9.15 -2.76
C ALA A 80 -6.35 10.39 -2.86
N PHE A 81 -6.76 10.74 -4.08
CA PHE A 81 -7.78 11.76 -4.31
C PHE A 81 -9.14 11.11 -4.53
N LEU A 82 -10.17 11.64 -3.88
CA LEU A 82 -11.56 11.30 -4.11
C LEU A 82 -12.37 12.59 -4.18
N ASP A 83 -13.08 12.82 -5.29
CA ASP A 83 -13.86 14.05 -5.56
C ASP A 83 -13.07 15.36 -5.39
N GLY A 84 -11.78 15.33 -5.72
CA GLY A 84 -10.89 16.47 -5.59
C GLY A 84 -10.33 16.71 -4.18
N ASP A 85 -10.74 15.95 -3.20
CA ASP A 85 -10.23 15.96 -1.82
C ASP A 85 -9.06 14.98 -1.65
N LEU A 86 -8.03 15.38 -0.92
CA LEU A 86 -6.89 14.53 -0.58
C LEU A 86 -7.17 13.73 0.69
N TYR A 87 -7.02 12.41 0.59
CA TYR A 87 -7.05 11.49 1.72
C TYR A 87 -5.69 10.84 1.94
N ALA A 88 -5.37 10.53 3.19
CA ALA A 88 -4.14 9.81 3.53
C ALA A 88 -4.44 8.66 4.50
N LEU A 89 -3.74 7.55 4.31
CA LEU A 89 -3.82 6.34 5.12
C LEU A 89 -2.66 6.32 6.11
N LEU A 90 -2.96 6.36 7.41
CA LEU A 90 -1.97 6.32 8.48
C LEU A 90 -1.77 4.89 8.97
N ALA A 91 -0.52 4.49 9.12
CA ALA A 91 -0.10 3.17 9.55
C ALA A 91 0.84 3.19 10.78
N GLY A 92 1.30 4.35 11.21
CA GLY A 92 2.22 4.50 12.35
C GLY A 92 1.54 4.79 13.68
N GLY A 93 0.21 4.79 13.73
CA GLY A 93 -0.60 5.03 14.91
C GLY A 93 -0.91 3.76 15.69
N GLY A 94 -1.42 3.92 16.91
CA GLY A 94 -1.87 2.83 17.76
C GLY A 94 -0.95 2.56 18.96
N CYS A 95 -1.49 1.81 19.91
CA CYS A 95 -0.77 1.49 21.14
C CYS A 95 0.40 0.55 20.87
N GLY A 96 0.23 -0.46 20.02
CA GLY A 96 1.31 -1.37 19.61
C GLY A 96 2.47 -0.67 18.89
N HIS A 97 2.19 0.48 18.28
CA HIS A 97 3.18 1.32 17.58
C HIS A 97 3.78 2.44 18.45
N GLY A 98 3.47 2.50 19.75
CA GLY A 98 3.97 3.54 20.65
C GLY A 98 3.28 4.92 20.52
N ASN A 99 2.16 5.01 19.82
CA ASN A 99 1.41 6.23 19.53
C ASN A 99 -0.04 6.17 20.06
N THR A 100 -0.22 6.01 21.38
CA THR A 100 -1.52 5.77 22.02
C THR A 100 -2.59 6.83 21.74
N ALA A 101 -2.19 8.09 21.53
CA ALA A 101 -3.09 9.20 21.27
C ALA A 101 -3.60 9.25 19.82
N PHE A 102 -2.97 8.50 18.91
CA PHE A 102 -3.24 8.53 17.48
C PHE A 102 -3.47 7.11 16.97
N PRO A 103 -4.71 6.68 16.70
CA PRO A 103 -4.94 5.40 16.04
C PRO A 103 -4.44 5.43 14.60
N ASN A 104 -4.27 4.28 13.96
CA ASN A 104 -4.24 4.21 12.51
C ASN A 104 -5.57 4.72 11.97
N ALA A 105 -5.53 5.50 10.92
CA ALA A 105 -6.69 6.25 10.46
C ALA A 105 -6.63 6.54 8.95
N VAL A 106 -7.79 6.79 8.36
CA VAL A 106 -7.91 7.60 7.15
C VAL A 106 -8.19 9.03 7.57
N ILE A 107 -7.38 9.96 7.09
CA ILE A 107 -7.54 11.40 7.30
C ILE A 107 -7.85 12.11 5.98
N LYS A 108 -8.63 13.20 6.04
CA LYS A 108 -8.85 14.13 4.93
C LYS A 108 -7.97 15.36 5.15
N VAL A 109 -7.17 15.73 4.16
CA VAL A 109 -6.16 16.78 4.25
C VAL A 109 -6.51 17.95 3.35
N ASN A 110 -6.51 19.16 3.89
CA ASN A 110 -6.67 20.37 3.10
C ASN A 110 -5.37 20.67 2.34
N THR A 111 -5.41 20.61 1.02
CA THR A 111 -4.23 20.76 0.13
C THR A 111 -3.61 22.16 0.14
N LYS A 112 -4.31 23.18 0.68
CA LYS A 112 -3.82 24.55 0.78
C LYS A 112 -3.16 24.84 2.13
N THR A 113 -3.75 24.36 3.23
CA THR A 113 -3.33 24.67 4.58
C THR A 113 -2.54 23.59 5.29
N GLY A 114 -2.66 22.32 4.81
CA GLY A 114 -2.12 21.14 5.48
C GLY A 114 -2.93 20.68 6.71
N ASN A 115 -3.97 21.40 7.10
CA ASN A 115 -4.85 20.95 8.18
C ASN A 115 -5.58 19.68 7.77
N TYR A 116 -5.82 18.78 8.73
CA TYR A 116 -6.52 17.55 8.47
C TYR A 116 -7.62 17.25 9.48
N THR A 117 -8.54 16.39 9.10
CA THR A 117 -9.58 15.83 9.95
C THR A 117 -9.56 14.31 9.87
N ASN A 118 -9.82 13.64 11.00
CA ASN A 118 -9.99 12.19 11.00
C ASN A 118 -11.31 11.83 10.31
N VAL A 119 -11.23 10.89 9.38
CA VAL A 119 -12.39 10.33 8.67
C VAL A 119 -12.77 8.99 9.28
N ALA A 120 -11.81 8.09 9.48
CA ALA A 120 -12.06 6.75 9.97
C ALA A 120 -10.94 6.26 10.89
N ASN A 121 -11.30 5.58 11.99
CA ASN A 121 -10.36 4.88 12.87
C ASN A 121 -10.13 3.46 12.35
N MET A 122 -8.96 3.22 11.81
CA MET A 122 -8.63 1.96 11.16
C MET A 122 -8.10 0.90 12.15
N SER A 123 -7.49 1.32 13.30
CA SER A 123 -7.21 0.38 14.39
C SER A 123 -8.50 -0.22 14.94
N GLN A 124 -9.57 0.59 15.12
CA GLN A 124 -10.86 0.10 15.57
C GLN A 124 -11.54 -0.81 14.53
N ALA A 125 -11.27 -0.60 13.24
CA ALA A 125 -11.80 -1.46 12.18
C ALA A 125 -11.32 -2.90 12.34
N LEU A 126 -10.06 -3.14 12.70
CA LEU A 126 -9.53 -4.48 12.93
C LEU A 126 -10.16 -5.16 14.15
N VAL A 127 -10.49 -4.40 15.18
CA VAL A 127 -11.22 -4.93 16.35
C VAL A 127 -12.64 -5.33 15.96
N ASN A 128 -13.31 -4.54 15.12
CA ASN A 128 -14.68 -4.79 14.66
C ASN A 128 -14.79 -5.94 13.64
N TYR A 129 -13.71 -6.18 12.90
CA TYR A 129 -13.63 -7.19 11.84
C TYR A 129 -12.35 -8.03 12.01
N PRO A 130 -12.28 -8.89 13.03
CA PRO A 130 -11.10 -9.73 13.26
C PRO A 130 -10.87 -10.66 12.07
N ALA A 131 -9.63 -10.76 11.61
CA ALA A 131 -9.24 -11.67 10.55
C ALA A 131 -9.34 -13.12 11.00
N LYS A 132 -9.65 -14.02 10.08
CA LYS A 132 -9.78 -15.45 10.37
C LYS A 132 -8.45 -16.12 10.65
N PHE A 133 -7.40 -15.68 9.93
CA PHE A 133 -6.05 -16.19 10.12
C PHE A 133 -5.07 -15.03 10.26
N THR A 134 -4.34 -15.02 11.35
CA THR A 134 -3.22 -14.12 11.60
C THR A 134 -2.00 -14.95 11.93
N SER A 135 -0.81 -14.48 11.58
CA SER A 135 0.43 -15.10 12.05
C SER A 135 0.65 -14.73 13.52
N ILE A 136 1.07 -15.69 14.33
CA ILE A 136 1.48 -15.42 15.72
C ILE A 136 2.88 -14.81 15.78
N ASP A 137 3.69 -15.02 14.74
CA ASP A 137 5.10 -14.66 14.72
C ASP A 137 5.33 -13.19 14.38
N ASP A 138 4.34 -12.53 13.74
CA ASP A 138 4.40 -11.13 13.33
C ASP A 138 3.08 -10.37 13.53
N TYR A 139 2.23 -10.83 14.46
CA TYR A 139 0.93 -10.21 14.70
C TYR A 139 1.02 -8.73 15.07
N GLU A 140 0.33 -7.89 14.32
CA GLU A 140 0.31 -6.43 14.44
C GLU A 140 -1.05 -5.96 14.99
N PRO A 141 -1.17 -5.66 16.30
CA PRO A 141 -2.47 -5.33 16.91
C PRO A 141 -3.20 -4.15 16.28
N ASP A 142 -2.45 -3.15 15.80
CA ASP A 142 -2.97 -1.94 15.16
C ASP A 142 -2.96 -2.02 13.63
N GLY A 143 -2.38 -3.11 13.07
CA GLY A 143 -2.22 -3.33 11.63
C GLY A 143 -1.14 -2.47 10.97
N THR A 144 -0.75 -2.87 9.78
CA THR A 144 0.33 -2.25 8.99
C THR A 144 -0.17 -1.60 7.70
N TRP A 145 -1.28 -0.93 7.75
CA TRP A 145 -1.97 -0.31 6.60
C TRP A 145 -1.01 0.21 5.53
N TYR A 146 -1.19 -0.22 4.27
CA TYR A 146 -0.17 0.05 3.25
C TYR A 146 -0.72 0.77 2.02
N GLY A 147 -1.56 0.14 1.20
CA GLY A 147 -2.08 0.67 -0.06
C GLY A 147 -3.51 1.19 0.07
N MET A 148 -3.83 2.28 -0.61
CA MET A 148 -5.17 2.85 -0.70
C MET A 148 -5.47 3.38 -2.09
N ILE A 149 -6.68 3.12 -2.58
CA ILE A 149 -7.19 3.70 -3.83
C ILE A 149 -8.54 4.38 -3.60
N SER A 150 -8.90 5.28 -4.49
CA SER A 150 -10.27 5.69 -4.71
C SER A 150 -10.85 4.92 -5.90
N TYR A 151 -12.04 4.39 -5.74
CA TYR A 151 -12.78 3.76 -6.82
C TYR A 151 -14.25 4.10 -6.64
N GLU A 152 -14.91 4.65 -7.68
CA GLU A 152 -16.21 5.29 -7.56
C GLU A 152 -16.18 6.33 -6.42
N ASP A 153 -17.18 6.36 -5.55
CA ASP A 153 -17.31 7.34 -4.46
C ASP A 153 -16.75 6.83 -3.12
N VAL A 154 -15.82 5.85 -3.15
CA VAL A 154 -15.33 5.13 -1.98
C VAL A 154 -13.81 4.97 -2.00
N LEU A 155 -13.19 5.04 -0.82
CA LEU A 155 -11.80 4.64 -0.64
C LEU A 155 -11.72 3.15 -0.29
N TYR A 156 -10.71 2.48 -0.83
CA TYR A 156 -10.39 1.08 -0.49
C TYR A 156 -8.98 1.00 0.04
N ALA A 157 -8.81 0.43 1.22
CA ALA A 157 -7.52 0.28 1.88
C ALA A 157 -7.19 -1.19 2.14
N VAL A 158 -5.91 -1.53 1.97
CA VAL A 158 -5.37 -2.87 2.19
C VAL A 158 -4.64 -2.89 3.53
N GLU A 159 -4.93 -3.91 4.32
CA GLU A 159 -4.23 -4.19 5.57
C GLU A 159 -3.40 -5.47 5.42
N PRO A 160 -2.06 -5.36 5.39
CA PRO A 160 -1.14 -6.46 5.12
C PRO A 160 -1.14 -7.57 6.16
N ASN A 161 -1.01 -7.23 7.44
CA ASN A 161 -0.76 -8.22 8.49
C ASN A 161 -1.96 -9.13 8.74
N HIS A 162 -3.19 -8.58 8.72
CA HIS A 162 -4.42 -9.34 8.87
C HIS A 162 -4.95 -9.89 7.53
N GLY A 163 -4.38 -9.46 6.41
CA GLY A 163 -4.78 -9.94 5.09
C GLY A 163 -6.17 -9.49 4.64
N GLN A 164 -6.53 -8.22 4.88
CA GLN A 164 -7.88 -7.72 4.68
C GLN A 164 -7.95 -6.52 3.73
N VAL A 165 -9.10 -6.35 3.09
CA VAL A 165 -9.45 -5.13 2.33
C VAL A 165 -10.67 -4.49 2.97
N PHE A 166 -10.62 -3.16 3.15
CA PHE A 166 -11.69 -2.36 3.71
C PHE A 166 -12.14 -1.28 2.74
N SER A 167 -13.43 -0.95 2.77
CA SER A 167 -14.01 0.23 2.14
C SER A 167 -14.28 1.30 3.18
N ILE A 168 -13.99 2.56 2.84
CA ILE A 168 -14.14 3.73 3.71
C ILE A 168 -14.87 4.82 2.93
N THR A 169 -16.09 5.20 3.36
CA THR A 169 -16.78 6.31 2.74
C THR A 169 -16.23 7.65 3.23
N PRO A 170 -16.42 8.77 2.48
CA PRO A 170 -16.03 10.10 2.93
C PRO A 170 -16.64 10.53 4.29
N GLN A 171 -17.78 9.91 4.67
CA GLN A 171 -18.45 10.13 5.95
C GLN A 171 -17.92 9.25 7.08
N GLY A 172 -16.85 8.46 6.83
CA GLY A 172 -16.18 7.66 7.84
C GLY A 172 -16.81 6.29 8.12
N LYS A 173 -17.73 5.81 7.27
CA LYS A 173 -18.25 4.46 7.41
C LYS A 173 -17.24 3.44 6.89
N VAL A 174 -16.76 2.57 7.77
CA VAL A 174 -15.82 1.49 7.44
C VAL A 174 -16.56 0.17 7.31
N ARG A 175 -16.22 -0.62 6.30
CA ARG A 175 -16.70 -2.00 6.11
C ARG A 175 -15.58 -2.87 5.60
N GLN A 176 -15.48 -4.08 6.13
CA GLN A 176 -14.66 -5.12 5.52
C GLN A 176 -15.28 -5.52 4.16
N VAL A 177 -14.46 -5.47 3.13
CA VAL A 177 -14.81 -5.94 1.78
C VAL A 177 -14.56 -7.44 1.69
N ILE A 178 -13.36 -7.85 2.07
CA ILE A 178 -12.96 -9.26 2.09
C ILE A 178 -11.89 -9.49 3.15
N ASP A 179 -11.97 -10.65 3.79
CA ASP A 179 -10.89 -11.26 4.55
C ASP A 179 -10.19 -12.27 3.62
N ILE A 180 -9.08 -11.85 3.02
CA ILE A 180 -8.29 -12.69 2.11
C ILE A 180 -7.63 -13.83 2.90
N SER A 181 -7.28 -13.58 4.18
CA SER A 181 -6.67 -14.59 5.04
C SER A 181 -7.54 -15.83 5.20
N ALA A 182 -8.86 -15.69 5.12
CA ALA A 182 -9.82 -16.78 5.23
C ALA A 182 -9.64 -17.86 4.14
N SER A 183 -9.10 -17.50 2.98
CA SER A 183 -8.90 -18.42 1.86
C SER A 183 -7.43 -18.61 1.47
N GLN A 184 -6.56 -17.66 1.77
CA GLN A 184 -5.16 -17.64 1.33
C GLN A 184 -4.15 -17.80 2.48
N GLY A 185 -4.61 -17.74 3.74
CA GLY A 185 -3.72 -17.69 4.89
C GLY A 185 -3.01 -16.34 5.01
N HIS A 186 -1.90 -16.31 5.74
CA HIS A 186 -1.10 -15.10 5.94
C HIS A 186 -0.22 -14.82 4.71
N ILE A 187 -0.57 -13.83 3.90
CA ILE A 187 0.06 -13.54 2.59
C ILE A 187 0.53 -12.09 2.41
N VAL A 188 0.29 -11.22 3.38
CA VAL A 188 0.73 -9.81 3.38
C VAL A 188 0.33 -9.04 2.12
N PRO A 189 -0.97 -8.82 1.83
CA PRO A 189 -1.42 -8.01 0.70
C PRO A 189 -1.00 -6.55 0.90
N THR A 190 -0.50 -5.90 -0.15
CA THR A 190 0.07 -4.55 -0.07
C THR A 190 -0.55 -3.56 -1.04
N SER A 191 -1.07 -4.03 -2.15
CA SER A 191 -1.53 -3.15 -3.22
C SER A 191 -2.86 -3.60 -3.79
N ILE A 192 -3.65 -2.63 -4.23
CA ILE A 192 -4.97 -2.85 -4.83
C ILE A 192 -5.14 -1.94 -6.03
N VAL A 193 -5.77 -2.44 -7.09
CA VAL A 193 -6.34 -1.67 -8.19
C VAL A 193 -7.74 -2.18 -8.50
N ALA A 194 -8.61 -1.34 -9.06
CA ALA A 194 -9.99 -1.67 -9.39
C ALA A 194 -10.31 -1.29 -10.83
N ILE A 195 -11.04 -2.16 -11.54
CA ILE A 195 -11.60 -1.93 -12.87
C ILE A 195 -12.92 -2.73 -12.96
N ASP A 196 -13.99 -2.09 -13.42
CA ASP A 196 -15.27 -2.74 -13.74
C ASP A 196 -15.76 -3.68 -12.62
N ASP A 197 -15.75 -3.20 -11.38
CA ASP A 197 -16.14 -3.96 -10.17
C ASP A 197 -15.30 -5.21 -9.86
N VAL A 198 -14.11 -5.28 -10.46
CA VAL A 198 -13.11 -6.30 -10.15
C VAL A 198 -11.92 -5.66 -9.44
N PHE A 199 -11.54 -6.21 -8.29
CA PHE A 199 -10.33 -5.82 -7.60
C PHE A 199 -9.19 -6.77 -7.89
N TYR A 200 -8.00 -6.21 -8.08
CA TYR A 200 -6.74 -6.93 -8.18
C TYR A 200 -5.90 -6.54 -6.98
N VAL A 201 -5.52 -7.53 -6.18
CA VAL A 201 -4.74 -7.33 -4.95
C VAL A 201 -3.42 -8.08 -5.08
N GLY A 202 -2.32 -7.35 -4.95
CA GLY A 202 -0.96 -7.89 -4.94
C GLY A 202 -0.44 -8.08 -3.53
N ASN A 203 0.41 -9.08 -3.30
CA ASN A 203 0.99 -9.37 -2.00
C ASN A 203 2.52 -9.29 -1.98
N LEU A 204 3.05 -8.82 -0.84
CA LEU A 204 4.50 -8.73 -0.60
C LEU A 204 5.14 -10.11 -0.41
N ASN A 205 4.42 -11.02 0.25
CA ASN A 205 4.95 -12.25 0.79
C ASN A 205 5.85 -12.06 2.04
N LEU A 206 6.29 -13.13 2.63
CA LEU A 206 7.16 -13.15 3.82
C LEU A 206 8.62 -13.35 3.43
N PHE A 207 9.54 -12.88 4.26
CA PHE A 207 10.97 -13.20 4.13
C PHE A 207 11.32 -14.48 4.93
N PRO A 208 12.14 -15.41 4.41
CA PRO A 208 12.74 -15.37 3.06
C PRO A 208 11.70 -15.47 1.97
N ILE A 209 11.90 -14.69 0.89
CA ILE A 209 10.91 -14.59 -0.18
C ILE A 209 10.85 -15.90 -0.96
N ASP A 210 9.67 -16.48 -1.07
CA ASP A 210 9.38 -17.56 -2.01
C ASP A 210 8.59 -16.99 -3.19
N PRO A 211 9.16 -16.98 -4.42
CA PRO A 211 8.49 -16.43 -5.59
C PRO A 211 7.15 -17.05 -5.91
N GLN A 212 6.91 -18.28 -5.44
CA GLN A 212 5.66 -18.97 -5.69
C GLN A 212 4.48 -18.37 -4.91
N TRP A 213 4.75 -17.59 -3.86
CA TRP A 213 3.72 -17.01 -2.99
C TRP A 213 3.33 -15.58 -3.37
N ALA A 214 4.21 -14.83 -4.05
CA ALA A 214 3.86 -13.50 -4.54
C ALA A 214 2.99 -13.62 -5.80
N LYS A 215 1.82 -13.00 -5.74
CA LYS A 215 0.79 -13.12 -6.80
C LYS A 215 -0.11 -11.89 -6.82
N VAL A 216 -0.76 -11.69 -7.95
CA VAL A 216 -1.89 -10.79 -8.09
C VAL A 216 -3.17 -11.62 -8.02
N MET A 217 -3.98 -11.39 -7.00
CA MET A 217 -5.27 -12.04 -6.79
C MET A 217 -6.38 -11.24 -7.45
N THR A 218 -7.24 -11.90 -8.19
CA THR A 218 -8.49 -11.32 -8.71
C THR A 218 -9.60 -11.55 -7.69
N ILE A 219 -10.28 -10.47 -7.29
CA ILE A 219 -11.35 -10.48 -6.30
C ILE A 219 -12.62 -9.95 -6.95
N ALA A 220 -13.70 -10.73 -6.93
CA ALA A 220 -14.97 -10.39 -7.55
C ALA A 220 -16.16 -10.95 -6.80
N LYS A 221 -17.35 -10.38 -7.06
CA LYS A 221 -18.64 -10.81 -6.47
C LYS A 221 -19.46 -11.75 -7.36
N ASN A 222 -19.29 -11.67 -8.68
CA ASN A 222 -20.16 -12.33 -9.64
C ASN A 222 -19.61 -13.69 -10.07
N VAL A 223 -20.51 -14.59 -10.45
CA VAL A 223 -20.18 -15.97 -10.88
C VAL A 223 -19.34 -15.99 -12.17
N PHE A 224 -19.57 -15.04 -13.07
CA PHE A 224 -18.80 -14.85 -14.28
C PHE A 224 -18.32 -13.42 -14.38
N VAL A 225 -17.02 -13.24 -14.42
CA VAL A 225 -16.38 -11.93 -14.58
C VAL A 225 -15.61 -11.96 -15.89
N PRO A 226 -16.09 -11.26 -16.95
CA PRO A 226 -15.24 -10.99 -18.10
C PRO A 226 -14.07 -10.15 -17.55
N ASN A 227 -12.85 -10.63 -17.75
CA ASN A 227 -11.71 -9.98 -17.14
C ASN A 227 -11.40 -8.66 -17.86
N PRO A 228 -11.54 -7.50 -17.20
CA PRO A 228 -11.29 -6.20 -17.81
C PRO A 228 -9.79 -5.92 -18.00
N LEU A 229 -8.91 -6.61 -17.26
CA LEU A 229 -7.46 -6.46 -17.42
C LEU A 229 -6.89 -7.42 -18.43
N PRO A 230 -6.19 -6.92 -19.46
CA PRO A 230 -5.44 -7.77 -20.38
C PRO A 230 -4.43 -8.67 -19.65
N GLY A 231 -4.27 -9.90 -20.11
CA GLY A 231 -3.35 -10.88 -19.54
C GLY A 231 -3.89 -11.68 -18.34
N PHE A 232 -5.12 -11.41 -17.93
CA PHE A 232 -5.86 -12.19 -16.94
C PHE A 232 -7.06 -12.85 -17.65
N GLY A 233 -7.25 -14.14 -17.53
CA GLY A 233 -8.37 -14.85 -18.16
C GLY A 233 -9.73 -14.54 -17.53
N ALA A 234 -10.85 -14.90 -18.19
CA ALA A 234 -12.18 -14.82 -17.59
C ALA A 234 -12.27 -15.66 -16.30
N GLN A 235 -13.03 -15.20 -15.33
CA GLN A 235 -13.07 -15.78 -14.00
C GLN A 235 -14.48 -16.14 -13.56
N PHE A 236 -14.59 -17.05 -12.60
CA PHE A 236 -15.84 -17.41 -11.94
C PHE A 236 -15.77 -16.94 -10.49
N GLY A 237 -16.65 -16.03 -10.10
CA GLY A 237 -16.73 -15.46 -8.75
C GLY A 237 -17.77 -16.12 -7.86
N GLY A 238 -17.85 -15.69 -6.61
CA GLY A 238 -18.83 -16.15 -5.63
C GLY A 238 -20.22 -15.47 -5.82
N PHE A 239 -21.22 -16.08 -5.21
CA PHE A 239 -22.61 -15.61 -5.30
C PHE A 239 -22.86 -14.38 -4.40
N GLY A 240 -22.67 -13.17 -4.94
CA GLY A 240 -23.00 -11.91 -4.27
C GLY A 240 -22.07 -11.47 -3.14
N GLN A 241 -21.05 -12.26 -2.81
CA GLN A 241 -19.99 -11.94 -1.84
C GLN A 241 -18.65 -11.79 -2.55
N TRP A 242 -17.76 -10.98 -1.98
CA TRP A 242 -16.41 -10.84 -2.47
C TRP A 242 -15.59 -12.10 -2.21
N ASN A 243 -14.94 -12.64 -3.24
CA ASN A 243 -14.11 -13.83 -3.14
C ASN A 243 -12.84 -13.67 -3.99
N VAL A 244 -11.75 -14.33 -3.58
CA VAL A 244 -10.61 -14.56 -4.45
C VAL A 244 -11.02 -15.60 -5.49
N VAL A 245 -11.16 -15.18 -6.73
CA VAL A 245 -11.66 -16.03 -7.82
C VAL A 245 -10.55 -16.61 -8.68
N SER A 246 -9.38 -15.99 -8.70
CA SER A 246 -8.16 -16.49 -9.29
C SER A 246 -6.92 -15.77 -8.78
N SER A 247 -5.75 -16.24 -9.19
CA SER A 247 -4.50 -15.55 -8.96
C SER A 247 -3.54 -15.75 -10.15
N LYS A 248 -2.68 -14.75 -10.38
CA LYS A 248 -1.59 -14.79 -11.33
C LYS A 248 -0.27 -14.72 -10.58
N ALA A 249 0.52 -15.78 -10.68
CA ALA A 249 1.89 -15.85 -10.14
C ALA A 249 2.93 -15.28 -11.13
N GLY A 250 4.19 -15.32 -10.76
CA GLY A 250 5.32 -14.86 -11.57
C GLY A 250 5.86 -13.50 -11.11
N PHE A 251 5.45 -13.05 -9.94
CA PHE A 251 5.94 -11.85 -9.28
C PHE A 251 6.80 -12.21 -8.06
N THR A 252 7.51 -11.21 -7.55
CA THR A 252 8.25 -11.34 -6.31
C THR A 252 7.54 -10.52 -5.20
N THR A 253 8.16 -9.59 -4.59
CA THR A 253 7.69 -8.74 -3.49
C THR A 253 6.82 -7.59 -3.98
N ILE A 254 5.55 -7.78 -4.28
CA ILE A 254 4.67 -6.71 -4.78
C ILE A 254 4.44 -5.67 -3.68
N VAL A 255 4.75 -4.40 -3.97
CA VAL A 255 4.50 -3.28 -3.05
C VAL A 255 3.59 -2.20 -3.64
N SER A 256 3.43 -2.15 -4.96
CA SER A 256 2.49 -1.22 -5.59
C SER A 256 2.02 -1.76 -6.94
N MET A 257 0.79 -1.44 -7.31
CA MET A 257 0.23 -1.74 -8.63
C MET A 257 -0.51 -0.52 -9.16
N LYS A 258 -0.42 -0.28 -10.46
CA LYS A 258 -1.18 0.76 -11.16
C LYS A 258 -1.56 0.29 -12.56
N ILE A 259 -2.69 0.78 -13.05
CA ILE A 259 -3.05 0.65 -14.46
C ILE A 259 -2.33 1.77 -15.21
N GLY A 260 -1.54 1.40 -16.20
CA GLY A 260 -0.84 2.35 -17.04
C GLY A 260 -1.74 3.07 -18.05
N PRO A 261 -1.23 4.13 -18.69
CA PRO A 261 -1.98 4.85 -19.72
C PRO A 261 -2.24 4.02 -20.99
N ASP A 262 -1.63 2.84 -21.10
CA ASP A 262 -1.86 1.81 -22.14
C ASP A 262 -2.94 0.78 -21.76
N GLY A 263 -3.53 0.92 -20.56
CA GLY A 263 -4.53 0.00 -20.01
C GLY A 263 -3.96 -1.33 -19.50
N LEU A 264 -2.64 -1.44 -19.32
CA LEU A 264 -1.99 -2.64 -18.80
C LEU A 264 -1.68 -2.50 -17.30
N LEU A 265 -1.57 -3.63 -16.61
CA LEU A 265 -1.17 -3.66 -15.22
C LEU A 265 0.35 -3.52 -15.10
N TYR A 266 0.78 -2.53 -14.33
CA TYR A 266 2.16 -2.35 -13.88
C TYR A 266 2.27 -2.75 -12.41
N VAL A 267 3.33 -3.48 -12.08
CA VAL A 267 3.59 -4.02 -10.75
C VAL A 267 4.97 -3.59 -10.30
N LEU A 268 5.06 -2.95 -9.13
CA LEU A 268 6.32 -2.57 -8.49
C LEU A 268 6.71 -3.67 -7.51
N GLU A 269 7.89 -4.23 -7.72
CA GLU A 269 8.50 -5.24 -6.87
C GLU A 269 9.63 -4.62 -6.04
N LEU A 270 9.60 -4.86 -4.71
CA LEU A 270 10.53 -4.30 -3.75
C LEU A 270 11.97 -4.81 -3.97
N SER A 271 12.10 -6.10 -4.26
CA SER A 271 13.37 -6.80 -4.39
C SER A 271 13.20 -8.11 -5.16
N ASP A 272 14.31 -8.69 -5.56
CA ASP A 272 14.40 -10.10 -5.92
C ASP A 272 14.66 -10.98 -4.67
N LEU A 273 14.96 -12.23 -4.86
CA LEU A 273 14.71 -13.32 -3.95
C LEU A 273 15.89 -13.88 -3.17
N ALA A 274 17.06 -13.30 -3.26
CA ALA A 274 18.29 -14.06 -2.97
C ALA A 274 18.82 -13.91 -1.55
N ALA A 275 18.27 -13.01 -0.71
CA ALA A 275 18.88 -12.70 0.56
C ALA A 275 17.85 -12.71 1.72
N PRO A 276 18.29 -12.77 2.98
CA PRO A 276 17.41 -12.68 4.14
C PRO A 276 16.72 -11.31 4.30
N GLY A 277 16.86 -10.40 3.33
CA GLY A 277 16.21 -9.09 3.27
C GLY A 277 16.27 -8.49 1.88
N PRO A 278 15.71 -7.28 1.66
CA PRO A 278 15.71 -6.63 0.36
C PRO A 278 17.13 -6.36 -0.16
N THR A 279 17.41 -6.76 -1.41
CA THR A 279 18.70 -6.55 -2.07
C THR A 279 18.72 -5.18 -2.76
N PRO A 280 19.71 -4.30 -2.48
CA PRO A 280 19.86 -3.05 -3.19
C PRO A 280 20.00 -3.25 -4.71
N GLY A 281 19.28 -2.45 -5.51
CA GLY A 281 19.29 -2.54 -6.97
C GLY A 281 18.46 -3.68 -7.56
N ALA A 282 17.83 -4.52 -6.74
CA ALA A 282 17.02 -5.65 -7.21
C ALA A 282 15.51 -5.32 -7.36
N GLY A 283 15.09 -4.14 -6.91
CA GLY A 283 13.73 -3.67 -7.15
C GLY A 283 13.48 -3.35 -8.62
N LYS A 284 12.26 -3.58 -9.08
CA LYS A 284 11.88 -3.36 -10.48
C LYS A 284 10.40 -3.04 -10.67
N VAL A 285 10.06 -2.51 -11.83
CA VAL A 285 8.68 -2.44 -12.32
C VAL A 285 8.53 -3.42 -13.45
N VAL A 286 7.53 -4.27 -13.35
CA VAL A 286 7.13 -5.18 -14.44
C VAL A 286 5.77 -4.77 -14.99
N ARG A 287 5.47 -5.20 -16.22
CA ARG A 287 4.18 -4.98 -16.89
C ARG A 287 3.60 -6.32 -17.33
N VAL A 288 2.31 -6.51 -17.12
CA VAL A 288 1.58 -7.68 -17.62
C VAL A 288 1.08 -7.38 -19.02
N LYS A 289 1.59 -8.10 -20.02
CA LYS A 289 1.19 -7.97 -21.44
C LYS A 289 -0.23 -8.50 -21.67
N ARG A 290 -0.80 -8.17 -22.82
CA ARG A 290 -2.10 -8.71 -23.27
C ARG A 290 -2.09 -10.23 -23.44
N SER A 291 -0.91 -10.82 -23.76
CA SER A 291 -0.70 -12.28 -23.81
C SER A 291 -0.73 -12.94 -22.44
N GLY A 292 -0.58 -12.18 -21.37
CA GLY A 292 -0.39 -12.66 -20.01
C GLY A 292 1.09 -12.78 -19.59
N ASP A 293 2.03 -12.56 -20.51
CA ASP A 293 3.46 -12.56 -20.20
C ASP A 293 3.81 -11.37 -19.32
N ILE A 294 4.82 -11.53 -18.47
CA ILE A 294 5.38 -10.48 -17.62
C ILE A 294 6.68 -10.02 -18.24
N GLU A 295 6.86 -8.71 -18.36
CA GLU A 295 8.09 -8.12 -18.89
C GLU A 295 8.63 -7.04 -17.94
N ASP A 296 9.95 -6.98 -17.82
CA ASP A 296 10.63 -5.92 -17.06
C ASP A 296 10.52 -4.59 -17.82
N VAL A 297 10.11 -3.53 -17.11
CA VAL A 297 9.95 -2.17 -17.64
C VAL A 297 11.02 -1.24 -17.07
N VAL A 298 11.27 -1.36 -15.77
CA VAL A 298 12.29 -0.60 -15.04
C VAL A 298 13.04 -1.56 -14.13
N THR A 299 14.35 -1.50 -14.11
CA THR A 299 15.22 -2.32 -13.24
C THR A 299 16.21 -1.45 -12.46
N GLY A 300 16.89 -2.01 -11.48
CA GLY A 300 17.91 -1.29 -10.71
C GLY A 300 17.36 -0.39 -9.60
N LEU A 301 16.10 -0.54 -9.23
CA LEU A 301 15.51 0.18 -8.10
C LEU A 301 16.03 -0.39 -6.77
N THR A 302 16.13 0.45 -5.76
CA THR A 302 16.56 0.04 -4.42
C THR A 302 15.43 0.29 -3.43
N VAL A 303 14.91 -0.77 -2.83
CA VAL A 303 13.78 -0.76 -1.87
C VAL A 303 12.68 0.25 -2.24
N PRO A 304 12.13 0.16 -3.48
CA PRO A 304 11.04 1.03 -3.89
C PRO A 304 9.76 0.67 -3.11
N THR A 305 8.86 1.63 -2.91
CA THR A 305 7.72 1.45 -1.99
C THR A 305 6.37 1.91 -2.54
N GLY A 306 6.36 2.68 -3.59
CA GLY A 306 5.13 3.16 -4.22
C GLY A 306 5.37 3.68 -5.63
N MET A 307 4.33 3.69 -6.45
CA MET A 307 4.38 4.26 -7.80
C MET A 307 3.04 4.84 -8.22
N THR A 308 3.09 5.76 -9.20
CA THR A 308 1.90 6.29 -9.86
C THR A 308 2.25 6.76 -11.27
N PHE A 309 1.24 6.88 -12.14
CA PHE A 309 1.40 7.55 -13.43
C PHE A 309 1.03 9.03 -13.32
N GLY A 310 1.82 9.88 -13.92
CA GLY A 310 1.54 11.32 -14.00
C GLY A 310 0.61 11.68 -15.16
N PRO A 311 0.09 12.93 -15.16
CA PRO A 311 -0.69 13.46 -16.28
C PRO A 311 0.12 13.54 -17.58
N ASP A 312 1.44 13.54 -17.48
CA ASP A 312 2.40 13.47 -18.59
C ASP A 312 2.63 12.03 -19.10
N ARG A 313 1.84 11.06 -18.60
CA ARG A 313 1.89 9.62 -18.92
C ARG A 313 3.21 8.92 -18.53
N ARG A 314 4.06 9.59 -17.74
CA ARG A 314 5.29 9.01 -17.17
C ARG A 314 5.01 8.31 -15.86
N LEU A 315 5.87 7.34 -15.56
CA LEU A 315 5.85 6.62 -14.29
C LEU A 315 6.66 7.40 -13.24
N TYR A 316 6.09 7.53 -12.04
CA TYR A 316 6.76 8.09 -10.87
C TYR A 316 6.90 7.02 -9.81
N VAL A 317 8.10 6.85 -9.27
CA VAL A 317 8.43 5.77 -8.33
C VAL A 317 9.07 6.36 -7.07
N SER A 318 8.55 5.98 -5.91
CA SER A 318 9.20 6.18 -4.61
C SER A 318 10.35 5.17 -4.47
N ASN A 319 11.55 5.59 -4.80
CA ASN A 319 12.77 4.79 -4.64
C ASN A 319 13.47 5.11 -3.32
N LEU A 320 14.22 4.15 -2.77
CA LEU A 320 14.83 4.26 -1.45
C LEU A 320 13.80 4.57 -0.34
N GLY A 321 12.57 4.09 -0.52
CA GLY A 321 11.45 4.40 0.37
C GLY A 321 11.54 3.74 1.74
N ALA A 322 12.30 2.65 1.85
CA ALA A 322 12.61 1.98 3.11
C ALA A 322 14.10 2.11 3.50
N ALA A 323 14.85 3.02 2.86
CA ALA A 323 16.24 3.31 3.18
C ALA A 323 16.36 4.21 4.44
N PRO A 324 17.58 4.30 5.03
CA PRO A 324 17.85 5.25 6.11
C PRO A 324 17.55 6.70 5.73
N ASP A 325 17.57 7.53 6.73
CA ASP A 325 17.18 8.93 6.76
C ASP A 325 17.60 9.74 5.53
N SER A 326 16.65 10.51 4.99
CA SER A 326 16.86 11.51 3.93
C SER A 326 17.33 10.97 2.57
N ALA A 327 17.45 9.65 2.39
CA ALA A 327 17.88 9.04 1.14
C ALA A 327 16.73 8.88 0.11
N GLY A 328 15.48 8.99 0.54
CA GLY A 328 14.31 8.76 -0.29
C GLY A 328 14.26 9.65 -1.55
N GLN A 329 13.88 9.07 -2.67
CA GLN A 329 13.85 9.71 -3.97
C GLN A 329 12.48 9.51 -4.64
N ILE A 330 12.07 10.49 -5.44
CA ILE A 330 11.01 10.32 -6.43
C ILE A 330 11.65 10.31 -7.81
N LEU A 331 11.58 9.18 -8.47
CA LEU A 331 12.07 9.01 -9.84
C LEU A 331 10.93 9.25 -10.82
N ARG A 332 11.19 10.02 -11.90
CA ARG A 332 10.30 10.20 -13.04
C ARG A 332 10.88 9.47 -14.24
N ILE A 333 10.14 8.52 -14.77
CA ILE A 333 10.65 7.52 -15.70
C ILE A 333 9.78 7.49 -16.97
N ASP A 334 10.42 7.52 -18.13
CA ASP A 334 9.77 7.24 -19.40
C ASP A 334 9.58 5.74 -19.55
N VAL A 335 8.34 5.30 -19.75
CA VAL A 335 8.01 3.87 -19.90
C VAL A 335 8.10 3.50 -21.38
N PRO A 336 8.78 2.38 -21.72
CA PRO A 336 8.84 1.91 -23.10
C PRO A 336 7.45 1.63 -23.67
N ALA A 337 7.26 1.98 -24.96
CA ALA A 337 6.03 1.64 -25.68
C ALA A 337 5.82 0.13 -25.70
N VAL A 338 4.55 -0.29 -25.78
CA VAL A 338 4.20 -1.71 -26.01
C VAL A 338 4.48 -2.03 -27.47
N HIS A 339 5.32 -3.01 -27.73
CA HIS A 339 5.57 -3.55 -29.06
C HIS A 339 4.68 -4.75 -29.34
#